data_250e4b408934276313975a286d616d30
#
_entry.id   250e4b408934276313975a286d616d30
#
_cell.length_a   1.000
_cell.length_b   1.000
_cell.length_c   1.000
_cell.angle_alpha   90.00
_cell.angle_beta   90.00
_cell.angle_gamma   90.00
#
_symmetry.space_group_name_H-M   'P 1'
#
loop_
_entity.id
_entity.type
_entity.pdbx_description
1 polymer ?
#
loop_
_entity_poly.entity_id
_entity_poly.type
_entity_poly.pdbx_seq_one_letter_code
_entity_poly.pdbx_strand_id
1 'polypeptide(L)'
;MWTSIVVAVFCTMLLVSATPVYAQLGKGGHPSDHDHHWASVGGWEGSVQGVAYSEFNHHLAGLFVLLIGCAELSEASYLPFLLWARLLLPAAMLLGSVILLVGSDHEAWPIGSLSFAQTFSGHDAEIIQHKIYGLLLFLVGTIEAFRRTRRISAGPWSTLLPLFAIVGGLMLFGHSHSVHPSAQKIAMHHALMGTMAATAGSSKLLSGWFRSPLHERSPAWGWLWAGLIVLIGMQLLVYSE
;
A
#
# COMPACT_ATOMS: atom_id res chain seq x y z
N MET A 1 2.89 13.37 -23.36
CA MET A 1 3.16 12.02 -23.87
C MET A 1 3.74 11.08 -22.82
N TRP A 2 4.87 11.40 -22.17
CA TRP A 2 5.48 10.56 -21.12
C TRP A 2 4.58 10.33 -19.89
N THR A 3 3.84 11.35 -19.46
CA THR A 3 2.91 11.24 -18.32
C THR A 3 1.77 10.26 -18.57
N SER A 4 1.22 10.24 -19.80
CA SER A 4 0.17 9.28 -20.17
C SER A 4 0.68 7.85 -20.19
N ILE A 5 1.94 7.63 -20.59
CA ILE A 5 2.58 6.32 -20.58
C ILE A 5 2.77 5.82 -19.13
N VAL A 6 3.28 6.68 -18.24
CA VAL A 6 3.51 6.29 -16.83
C VAL A 6 2.20 6.00 -16.13
N VAL A 7 1.16 6.81 -16.35
CA VAL A 7 -0.19 6.55 -15.79
C VAL A 7 -0.76 5.25 -16.38
N ALA A 8 -0.61 5.01 -17.68
CA ALA A 8 -1.08 3.78 -18.30
C ALA A 8 -0.35 2.53 -17.74
N VAL A 9 0.97 2.58 -17.62
CA VAL A 9 1.77 1.49 -17.04
C VAL A 9 1.37 1.26 -15.57
N PHE A 10 1.18 2.33 -14.81
CA PHE A 10 0.72 2.26 -13.43
C PHE A 10 -0.66 1.60 -13.31
N CYS A 11 -1.63 2.04 -14.13
CA CYS A 11 -2.97 1.45 -14.19
C CYS A 11 -2.93 -0.02 -14.66
N THR A 12 -2.06 -0.36 -15.62
CA THR A 12 -1.92 -1.74 -16.11
C THR A 12 -1.33 -2.65 -15.04
N MET A 13 -0.29 -2.21 -14.32
CA MET A 13 0.28 -2.97 -13.20
C MET A 13 -0.75 -3.20 -12.08
N LEU A 14 -1.58 -2.20 -11.79
CA LEU A 14 -2.65 -2.32 -10.80
C LEU A 14 -3.75 -3.29 -11.26
N LEU A 15 -4.11 -3.30 -12.55
CA LEU A 15 -5.08 -4.25 -13.11
C LEU A 15 -4.54 -5.69 -13.09
N VAL A 16 -3.26 -5.88 -13.38
CA VAL A 16 -2.60 -7.20 -13.32
C VAL A 16 -2.57 -7.73 -11.89
N SER A 17 -2.38 -6.88 -10.88
CA SER A 17 -2.44 -7.30 -9.48
C SER A 17 -3.87 -7.64 -8.99
N ALA A 18 -4.91 -7.14 -9.66
CA ALA A 18 -6.31 -7.43 -9.33
C ALA A 18 -6.83 -8.76 -9.91
N THR A 19 -6.22 -9.27 -10.98
CA THR A 19 -6.71 -10.45 -11.71
C THR A 19 -6.70 -11.76 -10.91
N PRO A 20 -5.76 -12.05 -10.00
CA PRO A 20 -5.79 -13.28 -9.21
C PRO A 20 -7.00 -13.40 -8.28
N VAL A 21 -7.52 -12.28 -7.78
CA VAL A 21 -8.66 -12.26 -6.85
C VAL A 21 -9.94 -12.78 -7.51
N TYR A 22 -10.18 -12.44 -8.77
CA TYR A 22 -11.36 -12.92 -9.51
C TYR A 22 -11.24 -14.40 -9.94
N ALA A 23 -10.02 -14.91 -10.14
CA ALA A 23 -9.78 -16.29 -10.51
C ALA A 23 -10.04 -17.29 -9.35
N GLN A 24 -9.92 -16.84 -8.10
CA GLN A 24 -10.18 -17.68 -6.91
C GLN A 24 -11.69 -17.80 -6.60
N LEU A 25 -12.50 -16.79 -6.94
CA LEU A 25 -13.96 -16.82 -6.73
C LEU A 25 -14.70 -17.83 -7.62
N GLY A 26 -14.07 -18.36 -8.66
CA GLY A 26 -14.68 -19.28 -9.63
C GLY A 26 -14.34 -20.76 -9.48
N LYS A 27 -13.44 -21.14 -8.57
CA LYS A 27 -13.03 -22.53 -8.39
C LYS A 27 -13.56 -23.16 -7.10
N GLY A 28 -14.86 -23.41 -7.07
CA GLY A 28 -15.43 -24.45 -6.23
C GLY A 28 -15.15 -25.80 -6.90
N GLY A 29 -13.99 -26.40 -6.69
CA GLY A 29 -13.57 -27.65 -7.27
C GLY A 29 -13.11 -28.63 -6.20
N HIS A 30 -13.51 -29.90 -6.35
CA HIS A 30 -13.24 -31.06 -5.50
C HIS A 30 -11.79 -31.18 -4.99
N PRO A 31 -11.60 -31.69 -3.76
CA PRO A 31 -10.27 -31.99 -3.23
C PRO A 31 -9.64 -33.15 -4.05
N SER A 32 -8.53 -32.90 -4.70
CA SER A 32 -7.68 -33.92 -5.33
C SER A 32 -6.40 -34.12 -4.52
N ASP A 33 -5.92 -35.34 -4.45
CA ASP A 33 -4.85 -35.95 -3.65
C ASP A 33 -3.44 -35.27 -3.67
N HIS A 34 -3.32 -33.98 -3.90
CA HIS A 34 -2.07 -33.22 -3.85
C HIS A 34 -1.93 -32.30 -2.61
N ASP A 35 -2.75 -32.53 -1.57
CA ASP A 35 -2.94 -31.60 -0.44
C ASP A 35 -1.77 -31.54 0.57
N HIS A 36 -0.73 -32.37 0.44
CA HIS A 36 0.32 -32.42 1.47
C HIS A 36 1.29 -31.24 1.48
N HIS A 37 1.37 -30.45 0.40
CA HIS A 37 2.27 -29.28 0.35
C HIS A 37 1.58 -27.97 0.78
N TRP A 38 0.27 -27.86 0.61
CA TRP A 38 -0.51 -26.67 0.95
C TRP A 38 -0.90 -26.60 2.42
N ALA A 39 -1.04 -27.76 3.08
CA ALA A 39 -1.31 -27.83 4.51
C ALA A 39 -0.18 -27.26 5.39
N SER A 40 1.05 -27.17 4.87
CA SER A 40 2.20 -26.61 5.58
C SER A 40 2.27 -25.08 5.51
N VAL A 41 1.79 -24.45 4.42
CA VAL A 41 1.82 -22.99 4.22
C VAL A 41 0.76 -22.31 5.09
N GLY A 42 -0.49 -22.77 5.04
CA GLY A 42 -1.56 -22.23 5.90
C GLY A 42 -1.35 -22.51 7.40
N GLY A 43 -0.56 -23.55 7.73
CA GLY A 43 -0.21 -23.91 9.11
C GLY A 43 0.80 -22.95 9.74
N TRP A 44 1.66 -22.29 8.96
CA TRP A 44 2.63 -21.32 9.48
C TRP A 44 2.00 -19.97 9.77
N GLU A 45 1.18 -19.43 8.88
CA GLU A 45 0.51 -18.12 9.06
C GLU A 45 -0.33 -18.07 10.33
N GLY A 46 -1.08 -19.14 10.66
CA GLY A 46 -1.84 -19.26 11.90
C GLY A 46 -1.02 -19.70 13.11
N SER A 47 0.29 -19.93 12.97
CA SER A 47 1.18 -20.26 14.09
C SER A 47 1.54 -19.02 14.91
N VAL A 48 1.99 -19.22 16.15
CA VAL A 48 2.46 -18.11 17.02
C VAL A 48 3.56 -17.28 16.35
N GLN A 49 4.45 -17.94 15.59
CA GLN A 49 5.53 -17.26 14.87
C GLN A 49 5.01 -16.50 13.65
N GLY A 50 4.07 -17.08 12.90
CA GLY A 50 3.44 -16.45 11.74
C GLY A 50 2.66 -15.19 12.12
N VAL A 51 1.82 -15.31 13.15
CA VAL A 51 1.08 -14.15 13.71
C VAL A 51 2.05 -13.06 14.18
N ALA A 52 3.08 -13.41 14.96
CA ALA A 52 4.05 -12.42 15.41
C ALA A 52 4.81 -11.73 14.26
N TYR A 53 5.11 -12.46 13.19
CA TYR A 53 5.75 -11.90 11.98
C TYR A 53 4.81 -10.96 11.23
N SER A 54 3.56 -11.34 11.04
CA SER A 54 2.53 -10.52 10.40
C SER A 54 2.29 -9.23 11.20
N GLU A 55 2.06 -9.34 12.51
CA GLU A 55 1.88 -8.17 13.39
C GLU A 55 3.08 -7.23 13.36
N PHE A 56 4.31 -7.77 13.41
CA PHE A 56 5.53 -6.95 13.28
C PHE A 56 5.57 -6.17 11.97
N ASN A 57 5.26 -6.81 10.83
CA ASN A 57 5.25 -6.16 9.54
C ASN A 57 4.16 -5.07 9.45
N HIS A 58 2.98 -5.31 10.01
CA HIS A 58 1.91 -4.32 10.08
C HIS A 58 2.29 -3.13 10.97
N HIS A 59 2.89 -3.36 12.14
CA HIS A 59 3.37 -2.28 13.00
C HIS A 59 4.46 -1.45 12.33
N LEU A 60 5.40 -2.09 11.63
CA LEU A 60 6.45 -1.41 10.89
C LEU A 60 5.88 -0.59 9.72
N ALA A 61 4.94 -1.15 8.96
CA ALA A 61 4.20 -0.41 7.94
C ALA A 61 3.44 0.77 8.55
N GLY A 62 2.82 0.58 9.71
CA GLY A 62 2.13 1.60 10.48
C GLY A 62 3.01 2.79 10.82
N LEU A 63 4.25 2.54 11.22
CA LEU A 63 5.24 3.59 11.48
C LEU A 63 5.50 4.43 10.22
N PHE A 64 5.72 3.81 9.06
CA PHE A 64 5.95 4.54 7.81
C PHE A 64 4.71 5.31 7.35
N VAL A 65 3.53 4.71 7.43
CA VAL A 65 2.27 5.38 7.07
C VAL A 65 2.00 6.56 8.01
N LEU A 66 2.28 6.42 9.31
CA LEU A 66 2.16 7.52 10.28
C LEU A 66 3.12 8.66 9.95
N LEU A 67 4.38 8.37 9.60
CA LEU A 67 5.35 9.38 9.19
C LEU A 67 4.91 10.12 7.92
N ILE A 68 4.33 9.40 6.95
CA ILE A 68 3.74 10.00 5.75
C ILE A 68 2.57 10.91 6.13
N GLY A 69 1.67 10.46 6.98
CA GLY A 69 0.52 11.23 7.46
C GLY A 69 0.93 12.50 8.21
N CYS A 70 1.91 12.39 9.11
CA CYS A 70 2.48 13.54 9.83
C CYS A 70 3.15 14.56 8.89
N ALA A 71 3.87 14.09 7.87
CA ALA A 71 4.47 14.97 6.86
C ALA A 71 3.40 15.74 6.07
N GLU A 72 2.34 15.06 5.64
CA GLU A 72 1.22 15.69 4.92
C GLU A 72 0.40 16.62 5.82
N LEU A 73 0.22 16.27 7.09
CA LEU A 73 -0.47 17.10 8.08
C LEU A 73 0.30 18.41 8.33
N SER A 74 1.62 18.32 8.44
CA SER A 74 2.52 19.47 8.56
C SER A 74 2.42 20.40 7.34
N GLU A 75 2.34 19.82 6.12
CA GLU A 75 2.15 20.60 4.89
C GLU A 75 0.76 21.26 4.85
N ALA A 76 -0.29 20.55 5.27
CA ALA A 76 -1.64 21.10 5.33
C ALA A 76 -1.82 22.22 6.37
N SER A 77 -1.03 22.19 7.45
CA SER A 77 -1.08 23.16 8.55
C SER A 77 -0.27 24.43 8.29
N TYR A 78 0.40 24.54 7.14
CA TYR A 78 1.31 25.65 6.83
C TYR A 78 2.38 25.91 7.91
N LEU A 79 2.69 24.89 8.71
CA LEU A 79 3.76 25.02 9.70
C LEU A 79 5.09 25.18 8.96
N PRO A 80 5.92 26.19 9.34
CA PRO A 80 7.23 26.40 8.72
C PRO A 80 8.19 25.30 9.19
N PHE A 81 7.93 24.08 8.73
CA PHE A 81 8.82 22.96 9.04
C PHE A 81 10.13 23.09 8.25
N LEU A 82 11.19 22.66 8.89
CA LEU A 82 12.54 22.60 8.31
C LEU A 82 12.52 21.97 6.91
N LEU A 83 13.35 22.44 6.02
CA LEU A 83 13.40 21.97 4.61
C LEU A 83 13.47 20.45 4.46
N TRP A 84 14.09 19.78 5.43
CA TRP A 84 14.19 18.31 5.44
C TRP A 84 12.84 17.62 5.71
N ALA A 85 11.88 18.25 6.37
CA ALA A 85 10.56 17.67 6.60
C ALA A 85 9.79 17.43 5.29
N ARG A 86 10.09 18.18 4.23
CA ARG A 86 9.55 17.92 2.88
C ARG A 86 9.97 16.57 2.32
N LEU A 87 11.12 16.05 2.74
CA LEU A 87 11.64 14.76 2.28
C LEU A 87 11.20 13.60 3.16
N LEU A 88 10.54 13.86 4.29
CA LEU A 88 10.08 12.80 5.19
C LEU A 88 9.12 11.84 4.50
N LEU A 89 8.15 12.36 3.73
CA LEU A 89 7.22 11.52 2.99
C LEU A 89 7.93 10.62 1.97
N PRO A 90 8.70 11.13 0.99
CA PRO A 90 9.36 10.26 0.03
C PRO A 90 10.39 9.34 0.68
N ALA A 91 11.07 9.76 1.74
CA ALA A 91 11.98 8.90 2.49
C ALA A 91 11.25 7.74 3.17
N ALA A 92 10.11 8.01 3.82
CA ALA A 92 9.28 6.96 4.42
C ALA A 92 8.74 5.99 3.36
N MET A 93 8.31 6.49 2.20
CA MET A 93 7.87 5.65 1.09
C MET A 93 9.01 4.76 0.54
N LEU A 94 10.20 5.32 0.31
CA LEU A 94 11.35 4.57 -0.22
C LEU A 94 11.84 3.51 0.77
N LEU A 95 11.96 3.84 2.05
CA LEU A 95 12.36 2.88 3.08
C LEU A 95 11.27 1.80 3.26
N GLY A 96 10.00 2.20 3.35
CA GLY A 96 8.88 1.27 3.45
C GLY A 96 8.79 0.35 2.23
N SER A 97 9.10 0.84 1.02
CA SER A 97 9.12 0.01 -0.18
C SER A 97 10.21 -1.06 -0.14
N VAL A 98 11.41 -0.72 0.34
CA VAL A 98 12.50 -1.70 0.51
C VAL A 98 12.10 -2.79 1.51
N ILE A 99 11.49 -2.40 2.62
CA ILE A 99 11.03 -3.35 3.65
C ILE A 99 9.92 -4.24 3.07
N LEU A 100 8.95 -3.67 2.35
CA LEU A 100 7.89 -4.43 1.71
C LEU A 100 8.43 -5.39 0.63
N LEU A 101 9.41 -4.98 -0.16
CA LEU A 101 10.03 -5.83 -1.18
C LEU A 101 10.86 -6.98 -0.60
N VAL A 102 11.52 -6.75 0.53
CA VAL A 102 12.45 -7.70 1.12
C VAL A 102 11.81 -8.53 2.22
N GLY A 103 11.05 -7.91 3.13
CA GLY A 103 10.65 -8.48 4.39
C GLY A 103 9.14 -8.70 4.56
N SER A 104 8.30 -8.53 3.53
CA SER A 104 6.86 -8.78 3.68
C SER A 104 6.52 -10.26 3.86
N ASP A 105 7.27 -11.12 3.18
CA ASP A 105 6.97 -12.55 3.10
C ASP A 105 8.23 -13.36 3.45
N HIS A 106 8.14 -14.19 4.47
CA HIS A 106 9.28 -14.94 5.01
C HIS A 106 9.81 -16.01 4.05
N GLU A 107 8.97 -16.52 3.15
CA GLU A 107 9.36 -17.53 2.14
C GLU A 107 9.87 -16.92 0.85
N ALA A 108 9.56 -15.66 0.58
CA ALA A 108 9.86 -15.03 -0.69
C ALA A 108 11.31 -14.57 -0.82
N TRP A 109 11.80 -14.58 -2.07
CA TRP A 109 13.09 -13.96 -2.40
C TRP A 109 13.08 -12.46 -2.00
N PRO A 110 14.16 -11.89 -1.47
CA PRO A 110 15.53 -12.42 -1.36
C PRO A 110 15.86 -13.14 -0.05
N ILE A 111 15.03 -13.11 0.96
CA ILE A 111 15.37 -13.65 2.29
C ILE A 111 14.86 -15.06 2.53
N GLY A 112 13.82 -15.48 1.82
CA GLY A 112 13.18 -16.77 2.00
C GLY A 112 13.77 -17.88 1.14
N SER A 113 13.14 -19.06 1.22
CA SER A 113 13.57 -20.27 0.53
C SER A 113 13.21 -20.30 -0.96
N LEU A 114 12.22 -19.49 -1.39
CA LEU A 114 11.81 -19.41 -2.78
C LEU A 114 12.87 -18.70 -3.63
N SER A 115 13.17 -19.24 -4.79
CA SER A 115 13.99 -18.56 -5.79
C SER A 115 13.26 -17.34 -6.36
N PHE A 116 14.01 -16.43 -7.02
CA PHE A 116 13.41 -15.28 -7.72
C PHE A 116 12.29 -15.72 -8.67
N ALA A 117 12.52 -16.74 -9.50
CA ALA A 117 11.52 -17.23 -10.43
C ALA A 117 10.26 -17.75 -9.73
N GLN A 118 10.42 -18.51 -8.65
CA GLN A 118 9.28 -19.04 -7.87
C GLN A 118 8.48 -17.94 -7.19
N THR A 119 9.15 -16.90 -6.67
CA THR A 119 8.50 -15.73 -6.05
C THR A 119 7.59 -15.00 -7.03
N PHE A 120 8.04 -14.80 -8.28
CA PHE A 120 7.29 -14.00 -9.27
C PHE A 120 6.45 -14.82 -10.24
N SER A 121 6.71 -16.11 -10.43
CA SER A 121 5.91 -17.02 -11.27
C SER A 121 5.11 -18.04 -10.45
N GLY A 122 5.22 -18.01 -9.13
CA GLY A 122 4.45 -18.84 -8.21
C GLY A 122 2.96 -18.49 -8.22
N HIS A 123 2.17 -19.37 -7.60
CA HIS A 123 0.72 -19.20 -7.54
C HIS A 123 0.25 -18.46 -6.28
N ASP A 124 1.19 -17.96 -5.46
CA ASP A 124 0.87 -17.20 -4.26
C ASP A 124 0.56 -15.75 -4.63
N ALA A 125 -0.73 -15.42 -4.60
CA ALA A 125 -1.21 -14.10 -4.96
C ALA A 125 -0.81 -13.02 -3.93
N GLU A 126 -0.67 -13.38 -2.66
CA GLU A 126 -0.29 -12.47 -1.59
C GLU A 126 1.14 -12.00 -1.75
N ILE A 127 2.08 -12.94 -1.95
CA ILE A 127 3.49 -12.63 -2.23
C ILE A 127 3.61 -11.71 -3.45
N ILE A 128 2.93 -12.04 -4.55
CA ILE A 128 2.97 -11.22 -5.77
C ILE A 128 2.41 -9.83 -5.51
N GLN A 129 1.31 -9.70 -4.77
CA GLN A 129 0.73 -8.41 -4.41
C GLN A 129 1.72 -7.56 -3.61
N HIS A 130 2.35 -8.11 -2.57
CA HIS A 130 3.34 -7.38 -1.77
C HIS A 130 4.52 -6.89 -2.62
N LYS A 131 5.05 -7.74 -3.52
CA LYS A 131 6.16 -7.34 -4.41
C LYS A 131 5.74 -6.25 -5.40
N ILE A 132 4.56 -6.33 -5.99
CA ILE A 132 4.03 -5.29 -6.88
C ILE A 132 3.81 -3.99 -6.11
N TYR A 133 3.21 -4.03 -4.92
CA TYR A 133 3.03 -2.84 -4.10
C TYR A 133 4.35 -2.20 -3.68
N GLY A 134 5.34 -3.01 -3.32
CA GLY A 134 6.67 -2.52 -3.01
C GLY A 134 7.29 -1.76 -4.18
N LEU A 135 7.21 -2.30 -5.41
CA LEU A 135 7.69 -1.64 -6.62
C LEU A 135 6.94 -0.34 -6.92
N LEU A 136 5.61 -0.35 -6.80
CA LEU A 136 4.79 0.84 -7.01
C LEU A 136 5.08 1.92 -5.96
N LEU A 137 5.22 1.53 -4.70
CA LEU A 137 5.58 2.44 -3.60
C LEU A 137 6.96 3.06 -3.83
N PHE A 138 7.93 2.28 -4.32
CA PHE A 138 9.26 2.77 -4.70
C PHE A 138 9.18 3.80 -5.83
N LEU A 139 8.41 3.49 -6.88
CA LEU A 139 8.23 4.39 -8.03
C LEU A 139 7.59 5.71 -7.60
N VAL A 140 6.47 5.65 -6.85
CA VAL A 140 5.75 6.84 -6.38
C VAL A 140 6.63 7.63 -5.41
N GLY A 141 7.34 6.97 -4.48
CA GLY A 141 8.28 7.62 -3.56
C GLY A 141 9.40 8.35 -4.29
N THR A 142 9.96 7.74 -5.36
CA THR A 142 10.97 8.38 -6.22
C THR A 142 10.44 9.61 -6.93
N ILE A 143 9.24 9.52 -7.51
CA ILE A 143 8.59 10.65 -8.17
C ILE A 143 8.30 11.77 -7.17
N GLU A 144 7.82 11.44 -5.98
CA GLU A 144 7.61 12.42 -4.91
C GLU A 144 8.91 13.09 -4.45
N ALA A 145 10.02 12.35 -4.37
CA ALA A 145 11.34 12.91 -4.07
C ALA A 145 11.77 13.94 -5.12
N PHE A 146 11.63 13.60 -6.41
CA PHE A 146 11.96 14.54 -7.50
C PHE A 146 11.01 15.76 -7.53
N ARG A 147 9.73 15.56 -7.25
CA ARG A 147 8.74 16.64 -7.19
C ARG A 147 9.04 17.59 -6.02
N ARG A 148 9.31 17.06 -4.84
CA ARG A 148 9.60 17.86 -3.64
C ARG A 148 10.97 18.54 -3.67
N THR A 149 11.93 17.98 -4.41
CA THR A 149 13.22 18.63 -4.71
C THR A 149 13.17 19.57 -5.92
N ARG A 150 11.97 19.79 -6.50
CA ARG A 150 11.74 20.68 -7.67
C ARG A 150 12.50 20.26 -8.93
N ARG A 151 12.92 19.00 -9.03
CA ARG A 151 13.57 18.45 -10.23
C ARG A 151 12.56 18.17 -11.35
N ILE A 152 11.30 17.94 -10.99
CA ILE A 152 10.17 17.83 -11.92
C ILE A 152 9.05 18.77 -11.49
N SER A 153 8.26 19.24 -12.46
CA SER A 153 7.09 20.09 -12.20
C SER A 153 6.00 19.30 -11.47
N ALA A 154 5.21 19.99 -10.65
CA ALA A 154 4.11 19.36 -9.91
C ALA A 154 3.04 18.75 -10.84
N GLY A 155 2.62 19.44 -11.87
CA GLY A 155 1.70 19.00 -12.94
C GLY A 155 0.97 17.67 -12.70
N PRO A 156 0.88 16.80 -13.72
CA PRO A 156 0.20 15.52 -13.61
C PRO A 156 0.87 14.52 -12.63
N TRP A 157 2.15 14.72 -12.31
CA TRP A 157 2.86 13.86 -11.37
C TRP A 157 2.30 13.92 -9.93
N SER A 158 1.62 15.01 -9.57
CA SER A 158 0.99 15.16 -8.27
C SER A 158 -0.23 14.26 -8.05
N THR A 159 -0.76 13.64 -9.10
CA THR A 159 -1.91 12.73 -9.03
C THR A 159 -1.53 11.28 -8.69
N LEU A 160 -0.25 10.91 -8.83
CA LEU A 160 0.19 9.52 -8.65
C LEU A 160 0.05 9.05 -7.20
N LEU A 161 0.44 9.87 -6.24
CA LEU A 161 0.32 9.53 -4.81
C LEU A 161 -1.14 9.30 -4.39
N PRO A 162 -2.10 10.21 -4.67
CA PRO A 162 -3.50 9.96 -4.34
C PRO A 162 -4.11 8.79 -5.13
N LEU A 163 -3.75 8.58 -6.39
CA LEU A 163 -4.18 7.39 -7.14
C LEU A 163 -3.63 6.11 -6.52
N PHE A 164 -2.38 6.08 -6.10
CA PHE A 164 -1.80 4.96 -5.39
C PHE A 164 -2.58 4.65 -4.10
N ALA A 165 -2.98 5.66 -3.33
CA ALA A 165 -3.79 5.48 -2.13
C ALA A 165 -5.19 4.92 -2.44
N ILE A 166 -5.85 5.42 -3.51
CA ILE A 166 -7.18 4.91 -3.91
C ILE A 166 -7.09 3.45 -4.31
N VAL A 167 -6.18 3.13 -5.22
CA VAL A 167 -6.11 1.77 -5.77
C VAL A 167 -5.60 0.79 -4.71
N GLY A 168 -4.57 1.18 -3.94
CA GLY A 168 -4.10 0.38 -2.81
C GLY A 168 -5.20 0.12 -1.79
N GLY A 169 -6.00 1.14 -1.49
CA GLY A 169 -7.18 1.00 -0.62
C GLY A 169 -8.23 0.04 -1.18
N LEU A 170 -8.54 0.14 -2.47
CA LEU A 170 -9.52 -0.76 -3.11
C LEU A 170 -9.02 -2.22 -3.14
N MET A 171 -7.73 -2.44 -3.30
CA MET A 171 -7.15 -3.78 -3.33
C MET A 171 -7.18 -4.47 -1.96
N LEU A 172 -7.20 -3.71 -0.85
CA LEU A 172 -7.35 -4.30 0.49
C LEU A 172 -8.67 -5.04 0.69
N PHE A 173 -9.73 -4.70 -0.05
CA PHE A 173 -10.99 -5.46 -0.01
C PHE A 173 -10.88 -6.86 -0.62
N GLY A 174 -9.93 -7.07 -1.51
CA GLY A 174 -9.66 -8.37 -2.13
C GLY A 174 -8.52 -9.15 -1.47
N HIS A 175 -7.86 -8.58 -0.49
CA HIS A 175 -6.81 -9.25 0.25
C HIS A 175 -7.43 -10.14 1.33
N SER A 176 -7.33 -11.45 1.18
CA SER A 176 -7.97 -12.41 2.08
C SER A 176 -6.98 -13.50 2.51
N HIS A 177 -6.98 -13.78 3.79
CA HIS A 177 -6.28 -14.91 4.42
C HIS A 177 -7.30 -16.02 4.70
N SER A 178 -7.74 -16.71 3.65
CA SER A 178 -8.90 -17.64 3.70
C SER A 178 -8.74 -18.82 4.65
N VAL A 179 -7.51 -19.17 5.04
CA VAL A 179 -7.18 -20.32 5.91
C VAL A 179 -6.80 -19.89 7.33
N HIS A 180 -6.69 -18.57 7.58
CA HIS A 180 -6.26 -18.03 8.88
C HIS A 180 -7.41 -18.09 9.92
N PRO A 181 -7.15 -18.50 11.19
CA PRO A 181 -8.18 -18.52 12.25
C PRO A 181 -8.84 -17.15 12.47
N SER A 182 -8.11 -16.07 12.29
CA SER A 182 -8.56 -14.68 12.44
C SER A 182 -8.98 -14.02 11.12
N ALA A 183 -9.23 -14.77 10.04
CA ALA A 183 -9.52 -14.24 8.70
C ALA A 183 -10.61 -13.15 8.69
N GLN A 184 -11.67 -13.30 9.48
CA GLN A 184 -12.74 -12.30 9.56
C GLN A 184 -12.26 -10.99 10.20
N LYS A 185 -11.44 -11.05 11.25
CA LYS A 185 -10.88 -9.88 11.92
C LYS A 185 -9.91 -9.14 10.99
N ILE A 186 -9.04 -9.88 10.30
CA ILE A 186 -8.11 -9.37 9.29
C ILE A 186 -8.87 -8.66 8.16
N ALA A 187 -9.91 -9.31 7.60
CA ALA A 187 -10.74 -8.73 6.56
C ALA A 187 -11.44 -7.43 7.01
N MET A 188 -11.90 -7.35 8.24
CA MET A 188 -12.49 -6.13 8.80
C MET A 188 -11.46 -5.00 8.90
N HIS A 189 -10.25 -5.27 9.38
CA HIS A 189 -9.16 -4.29 9.44
C HIS A 189 -8.80 -3.79 8.03
N HIS A 190 -8.66 -4.68 7.07
CA HIS A 190 -8.36 -4.33 5.68
C HIS A 190 -9.49 -3.51 5.04
N ALA A 191 -10.74 -3.86 5.26
CA ALA A 191 -11.88 -3.09 4.74
C ALA A 191 -11.92 -1.66 5.31
N LEU A 192 -11.65 -1.50 6.61
CA LEU A 192 -11.60 -0.18 7.25
C LEU A 192 -10.42 0.65 6.70
N MET A 193 -9.21 0.09 6.64
CA MET A 193 -8.04 0.76 6.06
C MET A 193 -8.25 1.09 4.59
N GLY A 194 -8.83 0.17 3.82
CA GLY A 194 -9.14 0.34 2.41
C GLY A 194 -10.11 1.50 2.17
N THR A 195 -11.17 1.58 2.98
CA THR A 195 -12.14 2.69 2.92
C THR A 195 -11.47 4.03 3.24
N MET A 196 -10.66 4.08 4.29
CA MET A 196 -9.93 5.30 4.67
C MET A 196 -8.93 5.72 3.58
N ALA A 197 -8.18 4.78 3.02
CA ALA A 197 -7.19 5.07 1.98
C ALA A 197 -7.84 5.58 0.68
N ALA A 198 -8.93 4.93 0.23
CA ALA A 198 -9.68 5.35 -0.94
C ALA A 198 -10.31 6.75 -0.73
N THR A 199 -10.86 7.01 0.44
CA THR A 199 -11.42 8.33 0.80
C THR A 199 -10.34 9.40 0.86
N ALA A 200 -9.19 9.09 1.48
CA ALA A 200 -8.05 9.99 1.56
C ALA A 200 -7.55 10.39 0.16
N GLY A 201 -7.27 9.39 -0.70
CA GLY A 201 -6.81 9.64 -2.07
C GLY A 201 -7.82 10.46 -2.88
N SER A 202 -9.12 10.14 -2.77
CA SER A 202 -10.19 10.90 -3.41
C SER A 202 -10.23 12.36 -2.95
N SER A 203 -10.10 12.61 -1.65
CA SER A 203 -10.07 13.98 -1.10
C SER A 203 -8.90 14.78 -1.65
N LYS A 204 -7.71 14.16 -1.77
CA LYS A 204 -6.52 14.80 -2.34
C LYS A 204 -6.68 15.13 -3.82
N LEU A 205 -7.30 14.25 -4.62
CA LEU A 205 -7.61 14.51 -6.04
C LEU A 205 -8.62 15.65 -6.19
N LEU A 206 -9.70 15.64 -5.42
CA LEU A 206 -10.72 16.67 -5.44
C LEU A 206 -10.14 18.04 -5.08
N SER A 207 -9.23 18.10 -4.11
CA SER A 207 -8.53 19.34 -3.77
C SER A 207 -7.74 19.95 -4.95
N GLY A 208 -7.33 19.11 -5.89
CA GLY A 208 -6.66 19.53 -7.13
C GLY A 208 -7.62 20.06 -8.20
N TRP A 209 -8.81 19.46 -8.30
CA TRP A 209 -9.82 19.82 -9.31
C TRP A 209 -10.57 21.11 -8.98
N PHE A 210 -10.90 21.32 -7.70
CA PHE A 210 -11.60 22.53 -7.25
C PHE A 210 -10.68 23.75 -7.04
N ARG A 211 -9.48 23.75 -7.62
CA ARG A 211 -8.61 24.93 -7.68
C ARG A 211 -9.17 25.97 -8.63
N SER A 212 -10.01 26.86 -8.12
CA SER A 212 -10.34 28.10 -8.83
C SER A 212 -9.23 29.12 -8.59
N PRO A 213 -8.85 29.92 -9.59
CA PRO A 213 -7.93 31.05 -9.42
C PRO A 213 -8.40 32.08 -8.40
N LEU A 214 -9.71 32.09 -8.07
CA LEU A 214 -10.38 33.04 -7.18
C LEU A 214 -10.69 32.49 -5.78
N HIS A 215 -10.47 31.18 -5.54
CA HIS A 215 -10.68 30.59 -4.21
C HIS A 215 -9.34 30.11 -3.65
N GLU A 216 -8.97 30.64 -2.49
CA GLU A 216 -7.91 30.06 -1.67
C GLU A 216 -8.17 28.58 -1.44
N ARG A 217 -7.09 27.76 -1.45
CA ARG A 217 -7.16 26.34 -1.18
C ARG A 217 -8.01 26.09 0.05
N SER A 218 -9.12 25.37 -0.10
CA SER A 218 -9.83 24.90 1.09
C SER A 218 -8.89 23.97 1.87
N PRO A 219 -8.43 24.36 3.05
CA PRO A 219 -7.51 23.54 3.84
C PRO A 219 -8.16 22.22 4.26
N ALA A 220 -9.49 22.16 4.28
CA ALA A 220 -10.26 21.00 4.72
C ALA A 220 -9.90 19.69 3.98
N TRP A 221 -9.72 19.75 2.66
CA TRP A 221 -9.33 18.57 1.88
C TRP A 221 -7.92 18.07 2.21
N GLY A 222 -6.98 18.99 2.49
CA GLY A 222 -5.63 18.64 2.92
C GLY A 222 -5.63 18.01 4.31
N TRP A 223 -6.41 18.55 5.24
CA TRP A 223 -6.59 17.99 6.57
C TRP A 223 -7.27 16.62 6.53
N LEU A 224 -8.29 16.45 5.70
CA LEU A 224 -8.98 15.15 5.54
C LEU A 224 -8.02 14.08 4.99
N TRP A 225 -7.26 14.39 3.94
CA TRP A 225 -6.23 13.52 3.39
C TRP A 225 -5.22 13.10 4.48
N ALA A 226 -4.58 14.08 5.11
CA ALA A 226 -3.52 13.83 6.09
C ALA A 226 -4.05 13.11 7.34
N GLY A 227 -5.22 13.52 7.83
CA GLY A 227 -5.85 12.93 9.01
C GLY A 227 -6.21 11.45 8.80
N LEU A 228 -6.77 11.10 7.63
CA LEU A 228 -7.07 9.70 7.31
C LEU A 228 -5.80 8.85 7.18
N ILE A 229 -4.72 9.38 6.61
CA ILE A 229 -3.43 8.65 6.55
C ILE A 229 -2.86 8.45 7.97
N VAL A 230 -2.94 9.46 8.85
CA VAL A 230 -2.56 9.30 10.26
C VAL A 230 -3.38 8.21 10.94
N LEU A 231 -4.70 8.19 10.73
CA LEU A 231 -5.59 7.18 11.30
C LEU A 231 -5.24 5.75 10.82
N ILE A 232 -4.92 5.58 9.52
CA ILE A 232 -4.45 4.30 8.99
C ILE A 232 -3.15 3.89 9.68
N GLY A 233 -2.18 4.82 9.81
CA GLY A 233 -0.91 4.54 10.49
C GLY A 233 -1.12 4.13 11.94
N MET A 234 -2.00 4.80 12.68
CA MET A 234 -2.34 4.43 14.06
C MET A 234 -3.03 3.06 14.14
N GLN A 235 -3.96 2.78 13.21
CA GLN A 235 -4.63 1.47 13.16
C GLN A 235 -3.63 0.33 12.92
N LEU A 236 -2.66 0.53 12.03
CA LEU A 236 -1.60 -0.44 11.77
C LEU A 236 -0.68 -0.64 12.96
N LEU A 237 -0.38 0.42 13.74
CA LEU A 237 0.44 0.32 14.96
C LEU A 237 -0.23 -0.45 16.09
N VAL A 238 -1.55 -0.56 16.10
CA VAL A 238 -2.33 -1.33 17.10
C VAL A 238 -2.95 -2.58 16.48
N TYR A 239 -2.50 -2.96 15.30
CA TYR A 239 -2.99 -4.15 14.60
C TYR A 239 -2.64 -5.41 15.38
N SER A 240 -3.62 -6.32 15.48
CA SER A 240 -3.42 -7.65 16.09
C SER A 240 -4.33 -8.67 15.40
N GLU A 241 -3.87 -9.90 15.25
CA GLU A 241 -4.61 -11.03 14.67
C GLU A 241 -5.31 -11.88 15.72
#